data_1463e4443e37b5456f57d18cbad499b5
#
_entry.id   1463e4443e37b5456f57d18cbad499b5
#
_cell.length_a   1.000
_cell.length_b   1.000
_cell.length_c   1.000
_cell.angle_alpha   90.00
_cell.angle_beta   90.00
_cell.angle_gamma   90.00
#
_symmetry.space_group_name_H-M   'P 1'
#
loop_
_entity.id
_entity.type
_entity.pdbx_description
1 polymer ?
#
loop_
_entity_poly.entity_id
_entity_poly.type
_entity_poly.pdbx_seq_one_letter_code
_entity_poly.pdbx_strand_id
1 'polypeptide(L)'
;MKMLLGASGYNVTTLSDPTQATDVVKQGAFHVLIIDLMMPRMHGIQVIQSIRKIDNDVAIIVFTGYPSLDTAVEALKLSVSDYIKKPFEPEELRQKIAEILRKKGVQLNPEEELHRTIGAQIRQFRKERDLTLKQLARNTGLSVSLLSQIERAESSASVGSLYKISAALGVKLTQLFGDF
;
A
#
# COMPACT_ATOMS: atom_id res chain seq x y z
N MET A 1 -3.27 2.12 -13.46
CA MET A 1 -2.99 2.89 -12.23
C MET A 1 -4.23 3.06 -11.36
N LYS A 2 -5.28 3.81 -11.78
CA LYS A 2 -6.48 4.06 -10.95
C LYS A 2 -7.14 2.78 -10.44
N MET A 3 -7.36 1.78 -11.29
CA MET A 3 -7.94 0.48 -10.88
C MET A 3 -7.04 -0.27 -9.89
N LEU A 4 -5.73 -0.28 -10.13
CA LEU A 4 -4.75 -0.97 -9.28
C LEU A 4 -4.75 -0.42 -7.86
N LEU A 5 -4.63 0.89 -7.72
CA LEU A 5 -4.57 1.56 -6.42
C LEU A 5 -5.95 1.64 -5.75
N GLY A 6 -7.02 1.84 -6.52
CA GLY A 6 -8.39 1.80 -5.99
C GLY A 6 -8.75 0.46 -5.37
N ALA A 7 -8.32 -0.65 -5.98
CA ALA A 7 -8.49 -1.99 -5.41
C ALA A 7 -7.71 -2.21 -4.09
N SER A 8 -6.72 -1.36 -3.81
CA SER A 8 -5.96 -1.35 -2.56
C SER A 8 -6.50 -0.36 -1.52
N GLY A 9 -7.70 0.18 -1.71
CA GLY A 9 -8.36 1.08 -0.77
C GLY A 9 -7.95 2.56 -0.87
N TYR A 10 -7.11 2.93 -1.85
CA TYR A 10 -6.72 4.33 -2.04
C TYR A 10 -7.81 5.13 -2.76
N ASN A 11 -8.04 6.37 -2.31
CA ASN A 11 -8.82 7.34 -3.09
C ASN A 11 -7.91 7.95 -4.17
N VAL A 12 -8.18 7.64 -5.44
CA VAL A 12 -7.30 7.98 -6.57
C VAL A 12 -7.95 9.00 -7.48
N THR A 13 -7.34 10.17 -7.55
CA THR A 13 -7.64 11.20 -8.55
C THR A 13 -6.63 11.11 -9.69
N THR A 14 -7.10 11.07 -10.93
CA THR A 14 -6.24 11.07 -12.13
C THR A 14 -6.36 12.39 -12.87
N LEU A 15 -5.22 12.92 -13.31
CA LEU A 15 -5.15 14.16 -14.06
C LEU A 15 -4.43 13.91 -15.39
N SER A 16 -5.05 14.31 -16.50
CA SER A 16 -4.49 14.16 -17.85
C SER A 16 -3.77 15.42 -18.32
N ASP A 17 -4.12 16.57 -17.77
CA ASP A 17 -3.49 17.85 -18.11
C ASP A 17 -2.57 18.31 -16.97
N PRO A 18 -1.24 18.26 -17.14
CA PRO A 18 -0.30 18.62 -16.08
C PRO A 18 -0.38 20.10 -15.67
N THR A 19 -0.92 20.98 -16.52
CA THR A 19 -1.05 22.41 -16.21
C THR A 19 -2.01 22.69 -15.06
N GLN A 20 -2.97 21.79 -14.83
CA GLN A 20 -3.97 21.88 -13.75
C GLN A 20 -3.49 21.29 -12.43
N ALA A 21 -2.29 20.71 -12.39
CA ALA A 21 -1.80 19.95 -11.22
C ALA A 21 -1.75 20.82 -9.95
N THR A 22 -1.29 22.06 -10.06
CA THR A 22 -1.21 22.98 -8.92
C THR A 22 -2.59 23.35 -8.35
N ASP A 23 -3.58 23.57 -9.21
CA ASP A 23 -4.92 23.94 -8.78
C ASP A 23 -5.64 22.75 -8.12
N VAL A 24 -5.45 21.56 -8.67
CA VAL A 24 -5.99 20.32 -8.08
C VAL A 24 -5.34 20.06 -6.71
N VAL A 25 -4.03 20.23 -6.57
CA VAL A 25 -3.32 20.03 -5.29
C VAL A 25 -3.77 21.06 -4.26
N LYS A 26 -3.99 22.33 -4.62
CA LYS A 26 -4.52 23.36 -3.71
C LYS A 26 -5.93 23.06 -3.19
N GLN A 27 -6.75 22.40 -3.98
CA GLN A 27 -8.16 22.12 -3.65
C GLN A 27 -8.34 20.84 -2.82
N GLY A 28 -7.34 19.95 -2.82
CA GLY A 28 -7.44 18.64 -2.18
C GLY A 28 -6.29 18.36 -1.22
N ALA A 29 -6.56 17.57 -0.18
CA ALA A 29 -5.53 17.01 0.69
C ALA A 29 -4.99 15.73 0.05
N PHE A 30 -3.88 15.80 -0.65
CA PHE A 30 -3.20 14.65 -1.23
C PHE A 30 -2.03 14.22 -0.36
N HIS A 31 -1.95 12.94 -0.03
CA HIS A 31 -0.82 12.39 0.72
C HIS A 31 0.35 12.00 -0.20
N VAL A 32 0.04 11.54 -1.41
CA VAL A 32 1.02 11.10 -2.40
C VAL A 32 0.62 11.57 -3.79
N LEU A 33 1.56 12.10 -4.53
CA LEU A 33 1.43 12.41 -5.96
C LEU A 33 2.33 11.49 -6.76
N ILE A 34 1.81 10.94 -7.85
CA ILE A 34 2.58 10.12 -8.80
C ILE A 34 2.68 10.91 -10.09
N ILE A 35 3.90 11.29 -10.47
CA ILE A 35 4.13 12.21 -11.58
C ILE A 35 5.03 11.54 -12.63
N ASP A 36 4.54 11.46 -13.86
CA ASP A 36 5.37 11.08 -15.00
C ASP A 36 6.29 12.24 -15.39
N LEU A 37 7.56 11.96 -15.66
CA LEU A 37 8.48 12.99 -16.17
C LEU A 37 8.20 13.34 -17.64
N MET A 38 7.82 12.34 -18.44
CA MET A 38 7.64 12.49 -19.87
C MET A 38 6.16 12.67 -20.20
N MET A 39 5.67 13.89 -20.03
CA MET A 39 4.29 14.24 -20.34
C MET A 39 4.23 15.25 -21.52
N PRO A 40 3.17 15.20 -22.33
CA PRO A 40 2.89 16.24 -23.30
C PRO A 40 2.71 17.60 -22.62
N ARG A 41 3.08 18.71 -23.28
CA ARG A 41 2.91 20.10 -22.87
C ARG A 41 3.82 20.59 -21.74
N MET A 42 4.13 19.75 -20.72
CA MET A 42 4.95 20.17 -19.59
C MET A 42 5.77 18.99 -19.06
N HIS A 43 7.05 19.22 -18.83
CA HIS A 43 7.93 18.21 -18.24
C HIS A 43 7.58 18.02 -16.75
N GLY A 44 7.56 16.75 -16.26
CA GLY A 44 7.17 16.43 -14.89
C GLY A 44 7.97 17.19 -13.82
N ILE A 45 9.24 17.50 -14.06
CA ILE A 45 10.07 18.32 -13.16
C ILE A 45 9.47 19.71 -12.94
N GLN A 46 8.95 20.36 -13.99
CA GLN A 46 8.31 21.67 -13.86
C GLN A 46 7.02 21.60 -13.03
N VAL A 47 6.28 20.50 -13.16
CA VAL A 47 5.11 20.24 -12.31
C VAL A 47 5.54 20.11 -10.85
N ILE A 48 6.58 19.32 -10.57
CA ILE A 48 7.12 19.11 -9.22
C ILE A 48 7.56 20.45 -8.62
N GLN A 49 8.32 21.25 -9.37
CA GLN A 49 8.77 22.59 -8.93
C GLN A 49 7.58 23.50 -8.57
N SER A 50 6.52 23.46 -9.38
CA SER A 50 5.32 24.26 -9.13
C SER A 50 4.56 23.78 -7.88
N ILE A 51 4.48 22.47 -7.67
CA ILE A 51 3.87 21.88 -6.48
C ILE A 51 4.69 22.23 -5.24
N ARG A 52 6.02 22.15 -5.28
CA ARG A 52 6.89 22.48 -4.14
C ARG A 52 6.78 23.92 -3.68
N LYS A 53 6.33 24.85 -4.54
CA LYS A 53 6.03 26.24 -4.15
C LYS A 53 4.77 26.38 -3.30
N ILE A 54 3.87 25.41 -3.34
CA ILE A 54 2.59 25.46 -2.64
C ILE A 54 2.46 24.40 -1.54
N ASP A 55 3.13 23.28 -1.70
CA ASP A 55 3.15 22.17 -0.75
C ASP A 55 4.52 21.48 -0.75
N ASN A 56 5.26 21.67 0.34
CA ASN A 56 6.57 21.05 0.54
C ASN A 56 6.45 19.67 1.22
N ASP A 57 5.28 19.35 1.77
CA ASP A 57 5.10 18.13 2.55
C ASP A 57 4.52 16.97 1.76
N VAL A 58 3.71 17.22 0.73
CA VAL A 58 3.14 16.15 -0.09
C VAL A 58 4.21 15.21 -0.63
N ALA A 59 4.03 13.90 -0.45
CA ALA A 59 4.96 12.92 -1.00
C ALA A 59 4.87 12.87 -2.52
N ILE A 60 6.01 12.85 -3.22
CA ILE A 60 6.05 12.77 -4.67
C ILE A 60 6.82 11.53 -5.10
N ILE A 61 6.18 10.68 -5.89
CA ILE A 61 6.80 9.55 -6.58
C ILE A 61 6.95 9.92 -8.05
N VAL A 62 8.18 9.87 -8.54
CA VAL A 62 8.48 10.11 -9.96
C VAL A 62 8.35 8.81 -10.75
N PHE A 63 7.66 8.87 -11.87
CA PHE A 63 7.57 7.80 -12.86
C PHE A 63 8.30 8.18 -14.13
N THR A 64 9.10 7.27 -14.69
CA THR A 64 9.73 7.53 -16.00
C THR A 64 10.06 6.25 -16.75
N GLY A 65 9.88 6.31 -18.07
CA GLY A 65 10.39 5.28 -18.99
C GLY A 65 11.85 5.47 -19.38
N TYR A 66 12.40 6.69 -19.16
CA TYR A 66 13.74 7.07 -19.55
C TYR A 66 14.51 7.68 -18.37
N PRO A 67 14.97 6.83 -17.43
CA PRO A 67 15.77 7.32 -16.32
C PRO A 67 17.12 7.82 -16.80
N SER A 68 17.51 9.03 -16.38
CA SER A 68 18.85 9.58 -16.55
C SER A 68 19.39 10.03 -15.21
N LEU A 69 20.74 10.12 -15.11
CA LEU A 69 21.37 10.63 -13.91
C LEU A 69 20.93 12.09 -13.63
N ASP A 70 20.83 12.92 -14.67
CA ASP A 70 20.42 14.30 -14.55
C ASP A 70 19.02 14.46 -13.99
N THR A 71 18.04 13.71 -14.53
CA THR A 71 16.65 13.75 -14.04
C THR A 71 16.53 13.20 -12.62
N ALA A 72 17.33 12.19 -12.26
CA ALA A 72 17.35 11.66 -10.91
C ALA A 72 17.92 12.67 -9.90
N VAL A 73 19.04 13.32 -10.24
CA VAL A 73 19.66 14.38 -9.41
C VAL A 73 18.71 15.57 -9.25
N GLU A 74 18.03 15.99 -10.34
CA GLU A 74 17.08 17.10 -10.29
C GLU A 74 15.86 16.74 -9.41
N ALA A 75 15.33 15.53 -9.54
CA ALA A 75 14.26 15.03 -8.68
C ALA A 75 14.66 15.00 -7.19
N LEU A 76 15.89 14.56 -6.88
CA LEU A 76 16.41 14.57 -5.51
C LEU A 76 16.50 15.98 -4.92
N LYS A 77 16.93 16.98 -5.70
CA LYS A 77 16.95 18.39 -5.27
C LYS A 77 15.55 18.92 -4.95
N LEU A 78 14.51 18.35 -5.53
CA LEU A 78 13.11 18.70 -5.30
C LEU A 78 12.47 17.85 -4.20
N SER A 79 13.28 17.12 -3.42
CA SER A 79 12.81 16.31 -2.29
C SER A 79 11.68 15.33 -2.69
N VAL A 80 11.84 14.62 -3.82
CA VAL A 80 10.92 13.56 -4.18
C VAL A 80 11.10 12.38 -3.23
N SER A 81 10.01 11.70 -2.93
CA SER A 81 9.99 10.59 -1.96
C SER A 81 10.53 9.30 -2.55
N ASP A 82 10.31 9.08 -3.84
CA ASP A 82 10.81 7.89 -4.56
C ASP A 82 10.82 8.11 -6.08
N TYR A 83 11.51 7.19 -6.77
CA TYR A 83 11.69 7.20 -8.22
C TYR A 83 11.47 5.79 -8.77
N ILE A 84 10.51 5.62 -9.68
CA ILE A 84 10.15 4.32 -10.24
C ILE A 84 10.37 4.33 -11.76
N LYS A 85 11.13 3.36 -12.23
CA LYS A 85 11.36 3.14 -13.68
C LYS A 85 10.20 2.35 -14.27
N LYS A 86 9.73 2.74 -15.46
CA LYS A 86 8.82 1.96 -16.29
C LYS A 86 9.60 0.97 -17.17
N PRO A 87 9.13 -0.27 -17.39
CA PRO A 87 7.97 -0.90 -16.77
C PRO A 87 8.23 -1.26 -15.30
N PHE A 88 7.19 -1.31 -14.48
CA PHE A 88 7.25 -1.65 -13.05
C PHE A 88 6.24 -2.74 -12.72
N GLU A 89 6.52 -3.51 -11.67
CA GLU A 89 5.58 -4.49 -11.15
C GLU A 89 4.53 -3.79 -10.25
N PRO A 90 3.23 -4.14 -10.40
CA PRO A 90 2.17 -3.56 -9.59
C PRO A 90 2.42 -3.62 -8.08
N GLU A 91 3.04 -4.69 -7.61
CA GLU A 91 3.34 -4.90 -6.21
C GLU A 91 4.45 -3.98 -5.70
N GLU A 92 5.47 -3.71 -6.51
CA GLU A 92 6.52 -2.73 -6.20
C GLU A 92 5.93 -1.35 -5.92
N LEU A 93 5.01 -0.89 -6.78
CA LEU A 93 4.34 0.38 -6.59
C LEU A 93 3.53 0.44 -5.29
N ARG A 94 2.77 -0.63 -4.99
CA ARG A 94 1.98 -0.71 -3.75
C ARG A 94 2.86 -0.62 -2.51
N GLN A 95 3.95 -1.38 -2.47
CA GLN A 95 4.89 -1.41 -1.36
C GLN A 95 5.52 -0.03 -1.12
N LYS A 96 5.96 0.64 -2.18
CA LYS A 96 6.54 1.98 -2.10
C LYS A 96 5.55 3.02 -1.59
N ILE A 97 4.30 3.00 -2.08
CA ILE A 97 3.25 3.90 -1.60
C ILE A 97 2.95 3.64 -0.12
N ALA A 98 2.79 2.38 0.28
CA ALA A 98 2.51 2.02 1.66
C ALA A 98 3.64 2.46 2.60
N GLU A 99 4.91 2.26 2.20
CA GLU A 99 6.08 2.71 2.97
C GLU A 99 6.11 4.24 3.13
N ILE A 100 5.87 4.99 2.05
CA ILE A 100 5.84 6.45 2.08
C ILE A 100 4.72 6.96 2.99
N LEU A 101 3.53 6.38 2.90
CA LEU A 101 2.39 6.76 3.73
C LEU A 101 2.65 6.46 5.20
N ARG A 102 3.24 5.29 5.50
CA ARG A 102 3.65 4.93 6.87
C ARG A 102 4.65 5.93 7.45
N LYS A 103 5.67 6.33 6.68
CA LYS A 103 6.65 7.35 7.10
C LYS A 103 6.01 8.70 7.39
N LYS A 104 4.90 9.02 6.72
CA LYS A 104 4.10 10.24 6.94
C LYS A 104 3.05 10.11 8.05
N GLY A 105 2.99 8.98 8.72
CA GLY A 105 1.97 8.72 9.76
C GLY A 105 0.55 8.57 9.19
N VAL A 106 0.42 8.43 7.88
CA VAL A 106 -0.86 8.17 7.22
C VAL A 106 -1.10 6.68 7.24
N GLN A 107 -1.80 6.20 8.23
CA GLN A 107 -2.28 4.82 8.25
C GLN A 107 -3.54 4.73 7.39
N LEU A 108 -3.45 4.00 6.30
CA LEU A 108 -4.62 3.60 5.53
C LEU A 108 -5.35 2.55 6.33
N ASN A 109 -6.44 2.96 6.96
CA ASN A 109 -7.30 2.07 7.73
C ASN A 109 -6.50 1.07 8.61
N PRO A 110 -6.10 1.48 9.85
CA PRO A 110 -5.31 0.63 10.75
C PRO A 110 -5.96 -0.74 10.97
N GLU A 111 -7.29 -0.78 10.88
CA GLU A 111 -8.07 -1.99 11.01
C GLU A 111 -7.85 -2.97 9.84
N GLU A 112 -7.80 -2.46 8.61
CA GLU A 112 -7.50 -3.31 7.43
C GLU A 112 -6.06 -3.83 7.44
N GLU A 113 -5.11 -3.00 7.86
CA GLU A 113 -3.70 -3.41 7.99
C GLU A 113 -3.56 -4.50 9.05
N LEU A 114 -4.24 -4.33 10.19
CA LEU A 114 -4.31 -5.34 11.24
C LEU A 114 -4.91 -6.66 10.71
N HIS A 115 -6.02 -6.60 9.99
CA HIS A 115 -6.64 -7.79 9.42
C HIS A 115 -5.73 -8.49 8.40
N ARG A 116 -4.99 -7.75 7.58
CA ARG A 116 -4.00 -8.31 6.64
C ARG A 116 -2.86 -9.00 7.38
N THR A 117 -2.33 -8.36 8.40
CA THR A 117 -1.26 -8.94 9.24
C THR A 117 -1.72 -10.23 9.88
N ILE A 118 -2.86 -10.21 10.57
CA ILE A 118 -3.44 -11.39 11.21
C ILE A 118 -3.68 -12.52 10.19
N GLY A 119 -4.30 -12.21 9.06
CA GLY A 119 -4.58 -13.19 8.01
C GLY A 119 -3.31 -13.84 7.45
N ALA A 120 -2.27 -13.02 7.18
CA ALA A 120 -0.98 -13.48 6.71
C ALA A 120 -0.28 -14.38 7.73
N GLN A 121 -0.25 -14.01 9.02
CA GLN A 121 0.33 -14.79 10.11
C GLN A 121 -0.38 -16.15 10.28
N ILE A 122 -1.71 -16.16 10.29
CA ILE A 122 -2.48 -17.40 10.35
C ILE A 122 -2.13 -18.32 9.18
N ARG A 123 -2.09 -17.79 7.95
CA ARG A 123 -1.74 -18.54 6.75
C ARG A 123 -0.32 -19.09 6.80
N GLN A 124 0.63 -18.28 7.28
CA GLN A 124 2.02 -18.69 7.44
C GLN A 124 2.13 -19.84 8.44
N PHE A 125 1.64 -19.67 9.68
CA PHE A 125 1.68 -20.70 10.71
C PHE A 125 0.96 -21.99 10.32
N ARG A 126 -0.15 -21.88 9.59
CA ARG A 126 -0.85 -23.05 9.04
C ARG A 126 0.02 -23.81 8.03
N LYS A 127 0.68 -23.10 7.12
CA LYS A 127 1.55 -23.72 6.12
C LYS A 127 2.80 -24.34 6.72
N GLU A 128 3.42 -23.70 7.71
CA GLU A 128 4.57 -24.24 8.43
C GLU A 128 4.26 -25.58 9.14
N ARG A 129 2.98 -25.85 9.39
CA ARG A 129 2.49 -27.08 10.02
C ARG A 129 1.86 -28.06 9.02
N ASP A 130 2.00 -27.77 7.72
CA ASP A 130 1.41 -28.56 6.63
C ASP A 130 -0.11 -28.79 6.77
N LEU A 131 -0.82 -27.88 7.44
CA LEU A 131 -2.25 -27.97 7.63
C LEU A 131 -3.01 -27.41 6.42
N THR A 132 -3.99 -28.15 5.97
CA THR A 132 -5.01 -27.64 5.04
C THR A 132 -6.05 -26.77 5.78
N LEU A 133 -6.77 -25.91 5.05
CA LEU A 133 -7.88 -25.15 5.63
C LEU A 133 -8.96 -26.07 6.23
N LYS A 134 -9.22 -27.24 5.62
CA LYS A 134 -10.18 -28.22 6.15
C LYS A 134 -9.72 -28.80 7.50
N GLN A 135 -8.44 -29.08 7.67
CA GLN A 135 -7.90 -29.58 8.93
C GLN A 135 -7.95 -28.50 10.01
N LEU A 136 -7.55 -27.26 9.69
CA LEU A 136 -7.65 -26.14 10.63
C LEU A 136 -9.11 -25.87 11.02
N ALA A 137 -10.05 -25.94 10.09
CA ALA A 137 -11.49 -25.82 10.35
C ALA A 137 -11.99 -26.87 11.36
N ARG A 138 -11.57 -28.12 11.18
CA ARG A 138 -11.90 -29.22 12.11
C ARG A 138 -11.34 -28.96 13.51
N ASN A 139 -10.09 -28.49 13.60
CA ASN A 139 -9.41 -28.26 14.87
C ASN A 139 -9.98 -27.05 15.64
N THR A 140 -10.51 -26.05 14.93
CA THR A 140 -11.02 -24.81 15.52
C THR A 140 -12.54 -24.80 15.73
N GLY A 141 -13.27 -25.69 15.03
CA GLY A 141 -14.72 -25.65 14.93
C GLY A 141 -15.26 -24.47 14.10
N LEU A 142 -14.39 -23.80 13.33
CA LEU A 142 -14.76 -22.71 12.41
C LEU A 142 -15.02 -23.26 11.00
N SER A 143 -15.82 -22.55 10.19
CA SER A 143 -16.04 -22.95 8.80
C SER A 143 -14.80 -22.71 7.95
N VAL A 144 -14.62 -23.55 6.92
CA VAL A 144 -13.53 -23.40 5.94
C VAL A 144 -13.63 -22.05 5.22
N SER A 145 -14.86 -21.61 4.91
CA SER A 145 -15.10 -20.31 4.26
C SER A 145 -14.64 -19.16 5.13
N LEU A 146 -14.98 -19.15 6.43
CA LEU A 146 -14.57 -18.11 7.36
C LEU A 146 -13.05 -18.06 7.50
N LEU A 147 -12.38 -19.18 7.68
CA LEU A 147 -10.92 -19.25 7.77
C LEU A 147 -10.26 -18.71 6.48
N SER A 148 -10.81 -19.08 5.32
CA SER A 148 -10.32 -18.58 4.03
C SER A 148 -10.48 -17.06 3.90
N GLN A 149 -11.60 -16.51 4.34
CA GLN A 149 -11.86 -15.07 4.33
C GLN A 149 -10.92 -14.32 5.30
N ILE A 150 -10.68 -14.87 6.50
CA ILE A 150 -9.73 -14.31 7.47
C ILE A 150 -8.31 -14.31 6.89
N GLU A 151 -7.84 -15.42 6.31
CA GLU A 151 -6.50 -15.49 5.69
C GLU A 151 -6.31 -14.51 4.52
N ARG A 152 -7.39 -14.09 3.85
CA ARG A 152 -7.37 -13.09 2.79
C ARG A 152 -7.71 -11.67 3.25
N ALA A 153 -7.91 -11.48 4.55
CA ALA A 153 -8.36 -10.22 5.15
C ALA A 153 -9.69 -9.68 4.56
N GLU A 154 -10.56 -10.57 4.11
CA GLU A 154 -11.90 -10.26 3.59
C GLU A 154 -12.96 -10.23 4.72
N SER A 155 -12.62 -10.72 5.90
CA SER A 155 -13.47 -10.73 7.09
C SER A 155 -12.62 -10.58 8.33
N SER A 156 -13.14 -9.83 9.31
CA SER A 156 -12.55 -9.72 10.64
C SER A 156 -12.80 -10.99 11.45
N ALA A 157 -11.83 -11.37 12.28
CA ALA A 157 -11.99 -12.46 13.22
C ALA A 157 -12.32 -11.92 14.61
N SER A 158 -13.32 -12.48 15.28
CA SER A 158 -13.55 -12.19 16.70
C SER A 158 -12.36 -12.65 17.55
N VAL A 159 -12.14 -12.02 18.71
CA VAL A 159 -11.09 -12.45 19.66
C VAL A 159 -11.23 -13.92 20.02
N GLY A 160 -12.47 -14.42 20.18
CA GLY A 160 -12.73 -15.85 20.42
C GLY A 160 -12.29 -16.74 19.25
N SER A 161 -12.50 -16.30 18.00
CA SER A 161 -12.02 -17.02 16.81
C SER A 161 -10.50 -17.02 16.74
N LEU A 162 -9.84 -15.87 16.99
CA LEU A 162 -8.38 -15.76 17.03
C LEU A 162 -7.77 -16.67 18.11
N TYR A 163 -8.39 -16.74 19.28
CA TYR A 163 -7.94 -17.65 20.35
C TYR A 163 -8.02 -19.12 19.91
N LYS A 164 -9.14 -19.56 19.31
CA LYS A 164 -9.26 -20.92 18.80
C LYS A 164 -8.23 -21.24 17.73
N ILE A 165 -7.97 -20.30 16.82
CA ILE A 165 -6.99 -20.44 15.74
C ILE A 165 -5.58 -20.53 16.34
N SER A 166 -5.19 -19.65 17.26
CA SER A 166 -3.88 -19.66 17.88
C SER A 166 -3.63 -20.95 18.66
N ALA A 167 -4.63 -21.43 19.41
CA ALA A 167 -4.56 -22.69 20.14
C ALA A 167 -4.41 -23.90 19.19
N ALA A 168 -5.17 -23.95 18.10
CA ALA A 168 -5.08 -25.02 17.10
C ALA A 168 -3.75 -25.01 16.33
N LEU A 169 -3.14 -23.83 16.18
CA LEU A 169 -1.82 -23.67 15.58
C LEU A 169 -0.67 -23.83 16.57
N GLY A 170 -0.92 -23.92 17.88
CA GLY A 170 0.11 -24.01 18.92
C GLY A 170 0.99 -22.76 18.99
N VAL A 171 0.40 -21.59 18.79
CA VAL A 171 1.08 -20.29 18.89
C VAL A 171 0.41 -19.40 19.94
N LYS A 172 1.13 -18.42 20.46
CA LYS A 172 0.53 -17.40 21.34
C LYS A 172 -0.40 -16.49 20.51
N LEU A 173 -1.52 -16.06 21.10
CA LEU A 173 -2.44 -15.13 20.45
C LEU A 173 -1.72 -13.87 19.94
N THR A 174 -0.76 -13.36 20.70
CA THR A 174 0.05 -12.19 20.35
C THR A 174 0.86 -12.37 19.06
N GLN A 175 1.28 -13.59 18.73
CA GLN A 175 2.05 -13.87 17.51
C GLN A 175 1.19 -13.71 16.23
N LEU A 176 -0.14 -13.76 16.36
CA LEU A 176 -1.02 -13.50 15.21
C LEU A 176 -1.04 -12.02 14.81
N PHE A 177 -0.63 -11.12 15.71
CA PHE A 177 -0.57 -9.68 15.44
C PHE A 177 0.74 -9.24 14.77
N GLY A 178 1.75 -10.13 14.69
CA GLY A 178 3.05 -9.79 14.12
C GLY A 178 3.76 -8.68 14.91
N ASP A 179 4.37 -7.76 14.19
CA ASP A 179 5.03 -6.56 14.73
C ASP A 179 4.09 -5.34 14.75
N PHE A 180 2.79 -5.57 14.84
CA PHE A 180 1.76 -4.54 14.83
C PHE A 180 1.70 -3.80 16.19
#